data_4edc0677b9d187520936ddb5ff5dfc93
#
_entry.id   4edc0677b9d187520936ddb5ff5dfc93
#
_cell.length_a   1.000
_cell.length_b   1.000
_cell.length_c   1.000
_cell.angle_alpha   90.00
_cell.angle_beta   90.00
_cell.angle_gamma   90.00
#
_symmetry.space_group_name_H-M   'P 1'
#
loop_
_entity.id
_entity.type
_entity.pdbx_description
1 polymer ?
#
loop_
_entity_poly.entity_id
_entity_poly.type
_entity_poly.pdbx_seq_one_letter_code
_entity_poly.pdbx_strand_id
1 'polypeptide(L)'
;AGIMMTNPNTLGLFEKDIEEIAALIHGCGGLLYYDGANMNPLIGVARPGDMGFDILHLNLHKSFSTPHGGGGPGSGPVGVCEKLVPYLPVPKVVKDEYGQFKVRGRAGVGKSDSEKNARGCGKTAGEVSGFLGNFGVILRAYAYILSLGRENVKLVGKYATLGANYIKESLKE
;
A
#
# COMPACT_ATOMS: atom_id res chain seq x y z
N ALA A 1 10.37 17.81 0.02
CA ALA A 1 11.28 16.77 0.49
C ALA A 1 10.55 15.88 1.50
N GLY A 2 11.08 14.69 1.76
CA GLY A 2 10.48 13.72 2.68
C GLY A 2 11.43 12.60 3.02
N ILE A 3 10.96 11.66 3.82
CA ILE A 3 11.68 10.44 4.16
C ILE A 3 10.86 9.22 3.72
N MET A 4 11.55 8.20 3.22
CA MET A 4 10.99 6.89 2.94
C MET A 4 11.67 5.86 3.83
N MET A 5 10.90 5.06 4.53
CA MET A 5 11.44 4.04 5.42
C MET A 5 10.51 2.84 5.57
N THR A 6 11.09 1.73 5.98
CA THR A 6 10.39 0.52 6.36
C THR A 6 10.40 0.40 7.89
N ASN A 7 9.26 0.19 8.51
CA ASN A 7 9.15 0.00 9.95
C ASN A 7 8.25 -1.21 10.28
N PRO A 8 8.77 -2.32 10.81
CA PRO A 8 10.17 -2.55 11.17
C PRO A 8 11.09 -2.62 9.94
N ASN A 9 12.38 -2.41 10.16
CA ASN A 9 13.37 -2.52 9.09
C ASN A 9 13.64 -3.98 8.69
N THR A 10 14.53 -4.19 7.70
CA THR A 10 14.86 -5.54 7.18
C THR A 10 15.45 -6.49 8.23
N LEU A 11 16.09 -5.96 9.27
CA LEU A 11 16.61 -6.75 10.40
C LEU A 11 15.55 -7.05 11.47
N GLY A 12 14.30 -6.58 11.28
CA GLY A 12 13.23 -6.77 12.24
C GLY A 12 13.22 -5.77 13.40
N LEU A 13 14.03 -4.72 13.33
CA LEU A 13 14.10 -3.68 14.36
C LEU A 13 13.01 -2.64 14.09
N PHE A 14 12.17 -2.43 15.10
CA PHE A 14 11.10 -1.43 15.04
C PHE A 14 11.62 -0.08 15.53
N GLU A 15 11.40 0.98 14.72
CA GLU A 15 11.70 2.34 15.12
C GLU A 15 10.60 2.84 16.08
N LYS A 16 10.94 2.87 17.37
CA LYS A 16 10.01 3.26 18.42
C LYS A 16 9.72 4.76 18.47
N ASP A 17 10.67 5.57 17.99
CA ASP A 17 10.58 7.03 18.02
C ASP A 17 9.96 7.58 16.72
N ILE A 18 9.23 6.73 15.98
CA ILE A 18 8.65 7.04 14.67
C ILE A 18 7.70 8.24 14.71
N GLU A 19 6.95 8.44 15.80
CA GLU A 19 6.04 9.58 15.95
C GLU A 19 6.81 10.90 16.09
N GLU A 20 7.95 10.90 16.79
CA GLU A 20 8.83 12.07 16.90
C GLU A 20 9.48 12.38 15.55
N ILE A 21 9.95 11.35 14.85
CA ILE A 21 10.49 11.48 13.48
C ILE A 21 9.42 12.09 12.56
N ALA A 22 8.19 11.59 12.63
CA ALA A 22 7.09 12.12 11.84
C ALA A 22 6.83 13.59 12.14
N ALA A 23 6.80 13.97 13.41
CA ALA A 23 6.61 15.36 13.83
C ALA A 23 7.71 16.29 13.29
N LEU A 24 8.98 15.87 13.35
CA LEU A 24 10.11 16.62 12.82
C LEU A 24 10.00 16.82 11.30
N ILE A 25 9.70 15.77 10.56
CA ILE A 25 9.57 15.81 9.10
C ILE A 25 8.38 16.69 8.70
N HIS A 26 7.23 16.53 9.35
CA HIS A 26 6.07 17.38 9.09
C HIS A 26 6.33 18.84 9.46
N GLY A 27 7.07 19.09 10.54
CA GLY A 27 7.47 20.45 10.94
C GLY A 27 8.31 21.16 9.89
N CYS A 28 9.06 20.43 9.08
CA CYS A 28 9.81 20.95 7.93
C CYS A 28 8.97 20.97 6.62
N GLY A 29 7.67 20.66 6.68
CA GLY A 29 6.81 20.55 5.48
C GLY A 29 7.10 19.31 4.61
N GLY A 30 7.80 18.32 5.17
CA GLY A 30 8.12 17.06 4.50
C GLY A 30 6.99 16.04 4.57
N LEU A 31 7.15 14.92 3.89
CA LEU A 31 6.24 13.78 3.87
C LEU A 31 6.94 12.50 4.31
N LEU A 32 6.21 11.61 4.97
CA LEU A 32 6.68 10.27 5.30
C LEU A 32 6.06 9.24 4.37
N TYR A 33 6.92 8.42 3.77
CA TYR A 33 6.54 7.29 2.93
C TYR A 33 6.86 5.98 3.64
N TYR A 34 5.84 5.16 3.86
CA TYR A 34 5.99 3.81 4.41
C TYR A 34 6.23 2.81 3.29
N ASP A 35 7.39 2.18 3.30
CA ASP A 35 7.65 0.99 2.48
C ASP A 35 7.05 -0.25 3.17
N GLY A 36 5.99 -0.78 2.59
CA GLY A 36 5.25 -1.91 3.13
C GLY A 36 5.88 -3.29 2.87
N ALA A 37 7.17 -3.33 2.50
CA ALA A 37 7.87 -4.60 2.28
C ALA A 37 7.86 -5.52 3.52
N ASN A 38 7.92 -4.94 4.72
CA ASN A 38 7.92 -5.65 6.01
C ASN A 38 6.57 -5.50 6.75
N MET A 39 5.46 -5.47 6.04
CA MET A 39 4.13 -5.30 6.63
C MET A 39 3.66 -6.50 7.48
N ASN A 40 4.21 -7.69 7.29
CA ASN A 40 3.76 -8.92 7.95
C ASN A 40 3.58 -8.79 9.47
N PRO A 41 4.55 -8.28 10.25
CA PRO A 41 4.40 -8.18 11.70
C PRO A 41 3.39 -7.11 12.13
N LEU A 42 3.04 -6.18 11.26
CA LEU A 42 2.12 -5.08 11.58
C LEU A 42 0.64 -5.41 11.31
N ILE A 43 0.34 -6.42 10.50
CA ILE A 43 -1.04 -6.75 10.12
C ILE A 43 -1.85 -7.08 11.39
N GLY A 44 -2.86 -6.26 11.66
CA GLY A 44 -3.72 -6.38 12.84
C GLY A 44 -3.09 -5.93 14.16
N VAL A 45 -1.89 -5.34 14.13
CA VAL A 45 -1.16 -4.85 15.32
C VAL A 45 -1.05 -3.33 15.30
N ALA A 46 -0.57 -2.75 14.21
CA ALA A 46 -0.41 -1.30 14.06
C ALA A 46 -0.76 -0.84 12.64
N ARG A 47 -1.15 0.41 12.52
CA ARG A 47 -1.45 1.04 11.22
C ARG A 47 -0.40 2.11 10.91
N PRO A 48 0.23 2.07 9.73
CA PRO A 48 1.24 3.08 9.37
C PRO A 48 0.73 4.52 9.47
N GLY A 49 -0.54 4.77 9.14
CA GLY A 49 -1.14 6.11 9.28
C GLY A 49 -1.14 6.65 10.71
N ASP A 50 -1.30 5.78 11.71
CA ASP A 50 -1.27 6.19 13.13
C ASP A 50 0.15 6.56 13.59
N MET A 51 1.17 6.05 12.90
CA MET A 51 2.57 6.39 13.11
C MET A 51 3.02 7.67 12.36
N GLY A 52 2.09 8.36 11.69
CA GLY A 52 2.37 9.60 10.97
C GLY A 52 2.77 9.45 9.51
N PHE A 53 2.69 8.26 8.92
CA PHE A 53 2.98 8.08 7.50
C PHE A 53 1.88 8.68 6.62
N ASP A 54 2.29 9.47 5.63
CA ASP A 54 1.41 10.13 4.66
C ASP A 54 1.08 9.25 3.45
N ILE A 55 2.02 8.40 3.08
CA ILE A 55 1.94 7.51 1.93
C ILE A 55 2.39 6.12 2.37
N LEU A 56 1.74 5.09 1.86
CA LEU A 56 2.21 3.72 2.02
C LEU A 56 2.01 2.93 0.72
N HIS A 57 2.88 1.97 0.46
CA HIS A 57 2.58 0.90 -0.47
C HIS A 57 2.63 -0.46 0.23
N LEU A 58 1.88 -1.43 -0.31
CA LEU A 58 1.89 -2.82 0.14
C LEU A 58 2.43 -3.70 -0.97
N ASN A 59 3.25 -4.68 -0.60
CA ASN A 59 3.70 -5.69 -1.54
C ASN A 59 2.77 -6.92 -1.46
N LEU A 60 1.92 -7.12 -2.48
CA LEU A 60 1.00 -8.26 -2.50
C LEU A 60 1.75 -9.60 -2.52
N HIS A 61 2.92 -9.63 -3.16
CA HIS A 61 3.80 -10.79 -3.23
C HIS A 61 4.61 -11.09 -1.96
N LYS A 62 4.38 -10.34 -0.89
CA LYS A 62 4.95 -10.58 0.45
C LYS A 62 3.84 -10.87 1.44
N SER A 63 3.12 -9.85 1.91
CA SER A 63 2.12 -9.98 2.96
C SER A 63 0.83 -10.67 2.54
N PHE A 64 0.53 -10.76 1.23
CA PHE A 64 -0.72 -11.31 0.72
C PHE A 64 -0.53 -12.55 -0.17
N SER A 65 0.62 -13.22 -0.03
CA SER A 65 0.90 -14.56 -0.57
C SER A 65 0.70 -14.70 -2.08
N THR A 66 1.03 -13.67 -2.86
CA THR A 66 0.98 -13.76 -4.31
C THR A 66 2.38 -13.99 -4.90
N PRO A 67 2.50 -14.58 -6.10
CA PRO A 67 3.79 -14.66 -6.78
C PRO A 67 4.22 -13.30 -7.36
N HIS A 68 5.52 -13.13 -7.62
CA HIS A 68 6.06 -12.02 -8.41
C HIS A 68 6.95 -12.48 -9.58
N GLY A 69 6.98 -13.79 -9.85
CA GLY A 69 7.65 -14.36 -11.01
C GLY A 69 9.17 -14.09 -11.08
N GLY A 70 9.85 -14.04 -9.92
CA GLY A 70 11.28 -13.76 -9.89
C GLY A 70 11.65 -12.31 -10.26
N GLY A 71 10.74 -11.36 -10.02
CA GLY A 71 10.89 -9.95 -10.39
C GLY A 71 9.96 -9.51 -11.54
N GLY A 72 8.96 -10.36 -11.85
CA GLY A 72 7.96 -10.14 -12.90
C GLY A 72 6.67 -9.46 -12.37
N PRO A 73 5.51 -10.14 -12.43
CA PRO A 73 4.20 -9.53 -12.31
C PRO A 73 3.81 -9.16 -10.87
N GLY A 74 4.61 -8.37 -10.19
CA GLY A 74 4.27 -7.82 -8.88
C GLY A 74 3.10 -6.84 -8.96
N SER A 75 2.45 -6.59 -7.82
CA SER A 75 1.46 -5.54 -7.67
C SER A 75 1.51 -5.00 -6.24
N GLY A 76 1.22 -3.71 -6.08
CA GLY A 76 1.26 -3.03 -4.80
C GLY A 76 0.27 -1.89 -4.74
N PRO A 77 -0.83 -2.04 -3.97
CA PRO A 77 -1.71 -0.92 -3.71
C PRO A 77 -0.97 0.20 -2.97
N VAL A 78 -1.28 1.44 -3.32
CA VAL A 78 -0.78 2.64 -2.65
C VAL A 78 -1.93 3.31 -1.91
N GLY A 79 -1.74 3.57 -0.63
CA GLY A 79 -2.61 4.39 0.19
C GLY A 79 -1.97 5.73 0.48
N VAL A 80 -2.79 6.79 0.56
CA VAL A 80 -2.32 8.13 0.88
C VAL A 80 -3.27 8.82 1.86
N CYS A 81 -2.75 9.77 2.66
CA CYS A 81 -3.60 10.66 3.44
C CYS A 81 -4.40 11.60 2.52
N GLU A 82 -5.48 12.17 3.06
CA GLU A 82 -6.46 12.94 2.29
C GLU A 82 -5.84 14.10 1.49
N LYS A 83 -4.90 14.83 2.08
CA LYS A 83 -4.20 15.95 1.42
C LYS A 83 -3.49 15.55 0.11
N LEU A 84 -3.16 14.26 -0.06
CA LEU A 84 -2.46 13.74 -1.23
C LEU A 84 -3.37 13.10 -2.28
N VAL A 85 -4.64 12.86 -1.97
CA VAL A 85 -5.61 12.28 -2.92
C VAL A 85 -5.67 13.02 -4.26
N PRO A 86 -5.60 14.37 -4.33
CA PRO A 86 -5.58 15.09 -5.60
C PRO A 86 -4.36 14.80 -6.48
N TYR A 87 -3.27 14.28 -5.91
CA TYR A 87 -2.02 13.99 -6.62
C TYR A 87 -1.92 12.55 -7.13
N LEU A 88 -2.86 11.68 -6.75
CA LEU A 88 -2.84 10.29 -7.19
C LEU A 88 -2.82 10.18 -8.72
N PRO A 89 -2.12 9.16 -9.25
CA PRO A 89 -2.08 8.90 -10.68
C PRO A 89 -3.46 8.64 -11.28
N VAL A 90 -3.55 8.82 -12.58
CA VAL A 90 -4.69 8.43 -13.40
C VAL A 90 -4.21 7.39 -14.43
N PRO A 91 -5.09 6.53 -15.00
CA PRO A 91 -6.51 6.41 -14.70
C PRO A 91 -6.78 5.75 -13.35
N LYS A 92 -7.95 6.01 -12.77
CA LYS A 92 -8.42 5.35 -11.56
C LYS A 92 -9.85 4.82 -11.71
N VAL A 93 -10.14 3.71 -11.04
CA VAL A 93 -11.50 3.17 -10.97
C VAL A 93 -12.24 3.91 -9.87
N VAL A 94 -13.40 4.44 -10.19
CA VAL A 94 -14.29 5.11 -9.24
C VAL A 94 -15.68 4.51 -9.32
N LYS A 95 -16.40 4.54 -8.20
CA LYS A 95 -17.80 4.16 -8.14
C LYS A 95 -18.65 5.41 -8.36
N ASP A 96 -19.63 5.36 -9.27
CA ASP A 96 -20.54 6.47 -9.51
C ASP A 96 -21.71 6.47 -8.50
N GLU A 97 -22.60 7.44 -8.62
CA GLU A 97 -23.78 7.60 -7.76
C GLU A 97 -24.78 6.42 -7.87
N TYR A 98 -24.74 5.68 -8.96
CA TYR A 98 -25.55 4.46 -9.17
C TYR A 98 -24.84 3.19 -8.72
N GLY A 99 -23.65 3.30 -8.12
CA GLY A 99 -22.86 2.17 -7.66
C GLY A 99 -22.08 1.44 -8.77
N GLN A 100 -22.07 1.96 -10.00
CA GLN A 100 -21.32 1.37 -11.12
C GLN A 100 -19.88 1.80 -11.13
N PHE A 101 -19.00 0.89 -11.49
CA PHE A 101 -17.55 1.20 -11.60
C PHE A 101 -17.24 1.81 -12.97
N LYS A 102 -16.54 2.97 -12.93
CA LYS A 102 -16.08 3.69 -14.12
C LYS A 102 -14.61 4.00 -14.02
N VAL A 103 -13.92 4.01 -15.16
CA VAL A 103 -12.52 4.43 -15.26
C VAL A 103 -12.52 5.94 -15.54
N ARG A 104 -11.86 6.72 -14.69
CA ARG A 104 -11.69 8.18 -14.87
C ARG A 104 -10.24 8.54 -15.17
N GLY A 105 -10.05 9.55 -16.02
CA GLY A 105 -8.75 10.15 -16.28
C GLY A 105 -7.93 9.50 -17.40
N ARG A 106 -8.48 8.58 -18.18
CA ARG A 106 -7.78 8.01 -19.34
C ARG A 106 -7.81 8.98 -20.51
N ALA A 107 -6.64 9.35 -21.05
CA ALA A 107 -6.55 10.15 -22.26
C ALA A 107 -7.23 9.42 -23.43
N GLY A 108 -8.18 10.09 -24.10
CA GLY A 108 -8.83 9.56 -25.31
C GLY A 108 -10.20 8.90 -25.15
N VAL A 109 -10.73 8.74 -23.94
CA VAL A 109 -12.08 8.25 -23.72
C VAL A 109 -13.02 9.41 -23.39
N GLY A 110 -13.79 9.87 -24.39
CA GLY A 110 -14.89 10.81 -24.26
C GLY A 110 -14.50 12.25 -23.93
N LYS A 111 -14.39 13.11 -24.93
CA LYS A 111 -14.08 14.55 -24.76
C LYS A 111 -15.17 15.37 -24.04
N SER A 112 -16.31 14.81 -23.63
CA SER A 112 -17.43 15.59 -23.10
C SER A 112 -17.42 15.78 -21.58
N ASP A 113 -16.89 14.82 -20.79
CA ASP A 113 -16.88 14.92 -19.34
C ASP A 113 -15.47 15.04 -18.73
N SER A 114 -14.45 14.76 -19.52
CA SER A 114 -13.05 14.70 -19.06
C SER A 114 -12.43 16.07 -18.81
N GLU A 115 -12.80 17.11 -19.57
CA GLU A 115 -12.18 18.42 -19.43
C GLU A 115 -12.66 19.22 -18.23
N LYS A 116 -13.92 19.05 -17.80
CA LYS A 116 -14.44 19.76 -16.61
C LYS A 116 -14.08 19.03 -15.32
N ASN A 117 -13.97 17.70 -15.33
CA ASN A 117 -13.68 16.90 -14.14
C ASN A 117 -12.22 16.43 -14.00
N ALA A 118 -11.44 16.42 -15.10
CA ALA A 118 -9.99 16.33 -15.01
C ALA A 118 -9.37 17.57 -14.35
N ARG A 119 -10.03 18.73 -14.44
CA ARG A 119 -9.65 19.94 -13.70
C ARG A 119 -9.99 19.89 -12.22
N GLY A 120 -10.88 19.00 -11.76
CA GLY A 120 -11.07 18.72 -10.34
C GLY A 120 -9.92 17.90 -9.73
N CYS A 121 -9.06 17.27 -10.54
CA CYS A 121 -7.79 16.65 -10.17
C CYS A 121 -6.60 17.41 -10.77
N GLY A 122 -6.64 18.73 -10.79
CA GLY A 122 -5.64 19.59 -11.41
C GLY A 122 -4.21 19.49 -10.86
N LYS A 123 -3.95 18.49 -10.00
CA LYS A 123 -2.65 18.24 -9.37
C LYS A 123 -2.17 16.81 -9.53
N THR A 124 -2.88 15.96 -10.31
CA THR A 124 -2.49 14.55 -10.47
C THR A 124 -1.07 14.42 -11.04
N ALA A 125 -0.36 13.37 -10.61
CA ALA A 125 0.94 12.99 -11.18
C ALA A 125 0.85 12.54 -12.67
N GLY A 126 -0.36 12.43 -13.23
CA GLY A 126 -0.59 11.97 -14.58
C GLY A 126 -0.74 10.46 -14.72
N GLU A 127 -0.66 9.95 -15.94
CA GLU A 127 -0.70 8.52 -16.23
C GLU A 127 0.71 7.93 -16.07
N VAL A 128 0.88 7.07 -15.07
CA VAL A 128 2.18 6.46 -14.74
C VAL A 128 2.27 5.01 -15.21
N SER A 129 1.16 4.42 -15.67
CA SER A 129 1.07 3.03 -16.13
C SER A 129 -0.05 2.87 -17.16
N GLY A 130 0.17 2.06 -18.17
CA GLY A 130 -0.84 1.74 -19.18
C GLY A 130 -1.96 0.81 -18.71
N PHE A 131 -1.89 0.31 -17.47
CA PHE A 131 -2.88 -0.60 -16.86
C PHE A 131 -3.02 -0.36 -15.37
N LEU A 132 -4.11 -0.86 -14.78
CA LEU A 132 -4.52 -0.60 -13.39
C LEU A 132 -3.98 -1.63 -12.38
N GLY A 133 -2.84 -2.21 -12.64
CA GLY A 133 -2.22 -3.24 -11.83
C GLY A 133 -2.35 -4.64 -12.43
N ASN A 134 -1.63 -5.60 -11.87
CA ASN A 134 -1.65 -6.99 -12.34
C ASN A 134 -2.91 -7.69 -11.84
N PHE A 135 -3.91 -7.85 -12.72
CA PHE A 135 -5.20 -8.43 -12.35
C PHE A 135 -5.08 -9.80 -11.67
N GLY A 136 -4.26 -10.71 -12.23
CA GLY A 136 -4.09 -12.05 -11.66
C GLY A 136 -3.50 -12.04 -10.26
N VAL A 137 -2.57 -11.12 -9.97
CA VAL A 137 -1.99 -10.94 -8.64
C VAL A 137 -3.01 -10.33 -7.67
N ILE A 138 -3.76 -9.32 -8.12
CA ILE A 138 -4.82 -8.69 -7.30
C ILE A 138 -5.90 -9.72 -6.94
N LEU A 139 -6.35 -10.53 -7.91
CA LEU A 139 -7.35 -11.56 -7.70
C LEU A 139 -6.88 -12.63 -6.68
N ARG A 140 -5.61 -13.03 -6.76
CA ARG A 140 -5.04 -13.98 -5.79
C ARG A 140 -4.96 -13.40 -4.39
N ALA A 141 -4.52 -12.14 -4.25
CA ALA A 141 -4.53 -11.46 -2.95
C ALA A 141 -5.94 -11.37 -2.38
N TYR A 142 -6.92 -11.05 -3.21
CA TYR A 142 -8.32 -11.00 -2.82
C TYR A 142 -8.83 -12.37 -2.33
N ALA A 143 -8.57 -13.44 -3.09
CA ALA A 143 -8.95 -14.80 -2.71
C ALA A 143 -8.25 -15.23 -1.40
N TYR A 144 -6.98 -14.89 -1.21
CA TYR A 144 -6.24 -15.14 0.03
C TYR A 144 -6.90 -14.45 1.23
N ILE A 145 -7.23 -13.17 1.11
CA ILE A 145 -7.90 -12.42 2.18
C ILE A 145 -9.28 -13.02 2.50
N LEU A 146 -10.05 -13.38 1.47
CA LEU A 146 -11.35 -14.02 1.66
C LEU A 146 -11.23 -15.39 2.34
N SER A 147 -10.25 -16.21 1.97
CA SER A 147 -10.05 -17.55 2.55
C SER A 147 -9.67 -17.49 4.03
N LEU A 148 -8.91 -16.49 4.43
CA LEU A 148 -8.55 -16.27 5.84
C LEU A 148 -9.72 -15.68 6.64
N GLY A 149 -10.49 -14.80 6.03
CA GLY A 149 -11.49 -14.01 6.71
C GLY A 149 -10.92 -12.94 7.65
N ARG A 150 -11.80 -12.08 8.15
CA ARG A 150 -11.43 -10.91 8.95
C ARG A 150 -10.61 -11.25 10.20
N GLU A 151 -10.93 -12.35 10.87
CA GLU A 151 -10.30 -12.70 12.13
C GLU A 151 -8.92 -13.33 11.94
N ASN A 152 -8.75 -14.18 10.93
CA ASN A 152 -7.48 -14.89 10.73
C ASN A 152 -6.42 -14.03 10.04
N VAL A 153 -6.82 -13.05 9.21
CA VAL A 153 -5.88 -12.08 8.62
C VAL A 153 -5.01 -11.40 9.70
N LYS A 154 -5.58 -11.09 10.86
CA LYS A 154 -4.85 -10.49 12.00
C LYS A 154 -3.81 -11.43 12.61
N LEU A 155 -3.93 -12.73 12.39
CA LEU A 155 -3.06 -13.74 12.96
C LEU A 155 -1.85 -14.06 12.07
N VAL A 156 -1.86 -13.66 10.80
CA VAL A 156 -0.80 -13.95 9.83
C VAL A 156 0.57 -13.53 10.36
N GLY A 157 0.69 -12.29 10.83
CA GLY A 157 1.95 -11.77 11.38
C GLY A 157 2.41 -12.53 12.63
N LYS A 158 1.48 -12.88 13.50
CA LYS A 158 1.78 -13.65 14.73
C LYS A 158 2.32 -15.04 14.40
N TYR A 159 1.68 -15.76 13.48
CA TYR A 159 2.13 -17.08 13.05
C TYR A 159 3.47 -17.00 12.29
N ALA A 160 3.69 -16.00 11.46
CA ALA A 160 4.97 -15.80 10.78
C ALA A 160 6.10 -15.56 11.79
N THR A 161 5.88 -14.72 12.80
CA THR A 161 6.84 -14.45 13.87
C THR A 161 7.11 -15.68 14.71
N LEU A 162 6.06 -16.42 15.09
CA LEU A 162 6.19 -17.66 15.83
C LEU A 162 7.00 -18.70 15.06
N GLY A 163 6.69 -18.91 13.79
CA GLY A 163 7.41 -19.84 12.91
C GLY A 163 8.88 -19.49 12.76
N ALA A 164 9.19 -18.21 12.56
CA ALA A 164 10.58 -17.74 12.46
C ALA A 164 11.37 -17.99 13.76
N ASN A 165 10.77 -17.70 14.92
CA ASN A 165 11.40 -17.96 16.20
C ASN A 165 11.55 -19.47 16.49
N TYR A 166 10.57 -20.28 16.11
CA TYR A 166 10.66 -21.75 16.23
C TYR A 166 11.85 -22.30 15.44
N ILE A 167 11.98 -21.90 14.16
CA ILE A 167 13.12 -22.31 13.31
C ILE A 167 14.44 -21.84 13.94
N LYS A 168 14.51 -20.57 14.37
CA LYS A 168 15.71 -20.03 15.00
C LYS A 168 16.14 -20.85 16.22
N GLU A 169 15.20 -21.17 17.12
CA GLU A 169 15.54 -21.95 18.32
C GLU A 169 15.91 -23.41 17.99
N SER A 170 15.25 -24.02 16.99
CA SER A 170 15.56 -25.37 16.54
C SER A 170 16.94 -25.51 15.85
N LEU A 171 17.53 -24.42 15.40
CA LEU A 171 18.85 -24.39 14.76
C LEU A 171 19.98 -23.96 15.70
N LYS A 172 19.69 -23.73 16.98
CA LYS A 172 20.69 -23.48 18.03
C LYS A 172 21.19 -24.82 18.57
N GLU A 173 22.04 -25.51 17.83
CA GLU A 173 22.85 -26.65 18.32
C GLU A 173 24.32 -26.26 18.37
#